data_627f0c1519561dedbbc5dcb6e4c1fc65
#
_entry.id   627f0c1519561dedbbc5dcb6e4c1fc65
#
_cell.length_a   1.000
_cell.length_b   1.000
_cell.length_c   1.000
_cell.angle_alpha   90.00
_cell.angle_beta   90.00
_cell.angle_gamma   90.00
#
_symmetry.space_group_name_H-M   'P 1'
#
loop_
_entity.id
_entity.type
_entity.pdbx_description
1 polymer ?
#
loop_
_entity_poly.entity_id
_entity_poly.type
_entity_poly.pdbx_seq_one_letter_code
_entity_poly.pdbx_strand_id
1 'polypeptide(L)'
;IIAGRPDARGVGPTSAGLIYGGGSPNVRTEEFNGSSWAAANNMNTDRTGGSNAQAGTQTAAFASNGPLSNGTEEYDGTNWTAGGSYPFTVSTAGGAGTLTAGLGMGGYVPATPVLYRTTTAEYDGTSWAGGGALNTGRSRIRGAGTQTAALATGGFTTSDVTSNNAENYNGTAWTNLPAMNTARDQGGIFGDYTEAYIFGGKSDTQGGVPPTGLATTEKWDGSSWTTAPTLSANVYQNAGLGTSSTGYSISGTVAGTPNSTSTEFFSAGNI
;
A
#
# COMPACT_ATOMS: atom_id res chain seq x y z
N ILE A 1 15.96 0.92 -7.28
CA ILE A 1 15.11 1.39 -8.39
C ILE A 1 15.86 2.43 -9.22
N ILE A 2 15.41 2.67 -10.45
CA ILE A 2 16.05 3.61 -11.38
C ILE A 2 15.84 5.05 -10.90
N ALA A 3 14.64 5.39 -10.43
CA ALA A 3 14.33 6.72 -9.95
C ALA A 3 13.54 6.67 -8.63
N GLY A 4 14.06 7.33 -7.60
CA GLY A 4 13.41 7.45 -6.31
C GLY A 4 12.07 8.17 -6.41
N ARG A 5 11.03 7.65 -5.76
CA ARG A 5 9.66 8.17 -5.81
C ARG A 5 8.93 7.89 -4.50
N PRO A 6 8.55 8.92 -3.77
CA PRO A 6 7.67 8.76 -2.62
C PRO A 6 6.27 8.32 -3.10
N ASP A 7 5.54 7.63 -2.23
CA ASP A 7 4.17 7.15 -2.49
C ASP A 7 4.01 6.19 -3.68
N ALA A 8 5.10 5.58 -4.17
CA ALA A 8 5.00 4.50 -5.15
C ALA A 8 4.28 3.29 -4.54
N ARG A 9 3.77 2.43 -5.40
CA ARG A 9 3.12 1.16 -5.05
C ARG A 9 3.94 0.00 -5.56
N GLY A 10 4.05 -1.03 -4.72
CA GLY A 10 4.78 -2.25 -5.05
C GLY A 10 3.89 -3.47 -4.98
N VAL A 11 4.01 -4.37 -5.94
CA VAL A 11 3.33 -5.67 -5.97
C VAL A 11 4.26 -6.75 -6.50
N GLY A 12 3.91 -8.00 -6.26
CA GLY A 12 4.65 -9.17 -6.72
C GLY A 12 5.70 -9.69 -5.73
N PRO A 13 6.28 -10.86 -6.00
CA PRO A 13 7.32 -11.47 -5.19
C PRO A 13 8.68 -10.82 -5.41
N THR A 14 9.65 -11.15 -4.55
CA THR A 14 11.03 -10.65 -4.62
C THR A 14 11.81 -11.05 -5.87
N SER A 15 11.34 -12.04 -6.62
CA SER A 15 11.92 -12.46 -7.88
C SER A 15 11.31 -11.80 -9.13
N ALA A 16 10.11 -11.18 -8.98
CA ALA A 16 9.37 -10.57 -10.08
C ALA A 16 8.46 -9.46 -9.52
N GLY A 17 9.07 -8.32 -9.21
CA GLY A 17 8.39 -7.17 -8.60
C GLY A 17 7.97 -6.12 -9.63
N LEU A 18 6.88 -5.42 -9.35
CA LEU A 18 6.42 -4.26 -10.07
C LEU A 18 6.31 -3.08 -9.11
N ILE A 19 6.85 -1.92 -9.50
CA ILE A 19 6.62 -0.66 -8.79
C ILE A 19 6.05 0.38 -9.77
N TYR A 20 5.00 1.10 -9.36
CA TYR A 20 4.36 2.08 -10.21
C TYR A 20 3.82 3.28 -9.44
N GLY A 21 3.58 4.36 -10.16
CA GLY A 21 3.16 5.64 -9.58
C GLY A 21 4.23 6.27 -8.71
N GLY A 22 3.82 7.18 -7.86
CA GLY A 22 4.69 7.92 -6.93
C GLY A 22 5.62 8.92 -7.60
N GLY A 23 6.03 9.93 -6.85
CA GLY A 23 6.88 11.00 -7.37
C GLY A 23 6.18 11.90 -8.39
N SER A 24 6.96 12.55 -9.24
CA SER A 24 6.47 13.37 -10.35
C SER A 24 7.35 13.13 -11.58
N PRO A 25 6.76 12.72 -12.75
CA PRO A 25 5.37 12.36 -12.97
C PRO A 25 5.00 11.03 -12.31
N ASN A 26 3.77 10.94 -11.80
CA ASN A 26 3.26 9.77 -11.07
C ASN A 26 2.77 8.62 -11.97
N VAL A 27 3.20 8.56 -13.20
CA VAL A 27 2.82 7.53 -14.18
C VAL A 27 3.85 6.42 -14.36
N ARG A 28 5.04 6.58 -13.80
CA ARG A 28 6.17 5.67 -14.04
C ARG A 28 5.89 4.25 -13.54
N THR A 29 6.39 3.31 -14.32
CA THR A 29 6.39 1.88 -13.99
C THR A 29 7.81 1.32 -14.14
N GLU A 30 8.23 0.48 -13.19
CA GLU A 30 9.49 -0.25 -13.25
C GLU A 30 9.25 -1.71 -12.83
N GLU A 31 9.95 -2.62 -13.49
CA GLU A 31 9.92 -4.04 -13.23
C GLU A 31 11.24 -4.53 -12.63
N PHE A 32 11.15 -5.45 -11.66
CA PHE A 32 12.27 -6.12 -11.03
C PHE A 32 12.32 -7.59 -11.42
N ASN A 33 13.46 -8.05 -11.91
CA ASN A 33 13.64 -9.45 -12.35
C ASN A 33 14.35 -10.33 -11.30
N GLY A 34 14.40 -9.89 -10.04
CA GLY A 34 15.14 -10.56 -8.97
C GLY A 34 16.58 -10.06 -8.79
N SER A 35 17.12 -9.31 -9.73
CA SER A 35 18.49 -8.77 -9.66
C SER A 35 18.61 -7.28 -10.04
N SER A 36 17.81 -6.81 -10.97
CA SER A 36 17.86 -5.43 -11.48
C SER A 36 16.48 -4.89 -11.80
N TRP A 37 16.37 -3.56 -11.77
CA TRP A 37 15.16 -2.81 -12.16
C TRP A 37 15.29 -2.36 -13.60
N ALA A 38 14.21 -2.47 -14.36
CA ALA A 38 14.06 -1.98 -15.72
C ALA A 38 12.83 -1.08 -15.83
N ALA A 39 12.89 -0.04 -16.67
CA ALA A 39 11.74 0.79 -16.98
C ALA A 39 10.74 0.00 -17.84
N ALA A 40 9.46 0.11 -17.50
CA ALA A 40 8.33 -0.45 -18.24
C ALA A 40 7.41 0.67 -18.74
N ASN A 41 6.36 0.32 -19.50
CA ASN A 41 5.42 1.30 -20.01
C ASN A 41 4.65 2.00 -18.89
N ASN A 42 4.57 3.30 -18.97
CA ASN A 42 3.92 4.15 -17.98
C ASN A 42 2.40 3.92 -17.92
N MET A 43 1.80 4.19 -16.76
CA MET A 43 0.35 4.35 -16.63
C MET A 43 -0.15 5.50 -17.54
N ASN A 44 -1.40 5.43 -17.95
CA ASN A 44 -2.04 6.47 -18.77
C ASN A 44 -2.49 7.68 -17.93
N THR A 45 -2.78 7.46 -16.65
CA THR A 45 -3.32 8.49 -15.75
C THR A 45 -2.33 8.82 -14.65
N ASP A 46 -2.07 10.11 -14.48
CA ASP A 46 -1.30 10.60 -13.32
C ASP A 46 -2.12 10.41 -12.03
N ARG A 47 -1.55 9.66 -11.09
CA ARG A 47 -2.18 9.35 -9.80
C ARG A 47 -1.40 9.98 -8.66
N THR A 48 -1.47 11.31 -8.59
CA THR A 48 -0.76 12.13 -7.58
C THR A 48 -1.08 11.69 -6.16
N GLY A 49 -0.07 11.66 -5.29
CA GLY A 49 -0.23 11.45 -3.86
C GLY A 49 -0.41 9.99 -3.42
N GLY A 50 0.05 9.02 -4.21
CA GLY A 50 0.04 7.61 -3.83
C GLY A 50 -1.35 7.05 -3.52
N SER A 51 -2.33 7.46 -4.26
CA SER A 51 -3.76 7.38 -3.94
C SER A 51 -4.44 6.08 -4.33
N ASN A 52 -3.72 4.97 -4.46
CA ASN A 52 -4.25 3.84 -5.19
C ASN A 52 -4.57 2.66 -4.29
N ALA A 53 -5.78 2.11 -4.41
CA ALA A 53 -5.96 0.69 -4.19
C ALA A 53 -5.13 -0.05 -5.24
N GLN A 54 -4.36 -1.02 -4.80
CA GLN A 54 -3.40 -1.74 -5.63
C GLN A 54 -3.39 -3.22 -5.27
N ALA A 55 -3.25 -4.06 -6.27
CA ALA A 55 -2.98 -5.47 -6.07
C ALA A 55 -2.42 -6.09 -7.34
N GLY A 56 -1.91 -7.31 -7.24
CA GLY A 56 -1.49 -8.10 -8.38
C GLY A 56 -0.06 -8.61 -8.30
N THR A 57 0.44 -8.93 -9.47
CA THR A 57 1.81 -9.41 -9.74
C THR A 57 2.48 -8.50 -10.76
N GLN A 58 3.74 -8.81 -11.10
CA GLN A 58 4.47 -8.09 -12.14
C GLN A 58 3.76 -8.12 -13.51
N THR A 59 3.07 -9.19 -13.83
CA THR A 59 2.43 -9.39 -15.16
C THR A 59 0.91 -9.24 -15.13
N ALA A 60 0.30 -8.98 -13.98
CA ALA A 60 -1.14 -8.83 -13.82
C ALA A 60 -1.45 -7.99 -12.57
N ALA A 61 -1.53 -6.68 -12.72
CA ALA A 61 -1.75 -5.75 -11.62
C ALA A 61 -2.82 -4.72 -11.95
N PHE A 62 -3.36 -4.07 -10.93
CA PHE A 62 -4.21 -2.90 -11.13
C PHE A 62 -3.80 -1.73 -10.24
N ALA A 63 -4.14 -0.54 -10.70
CA ALA A 63 -4.10 0.71 -9.97
C ALA A 63 -5.46 1.39 -10.08
N SER A 64 -6.12 1.68 -8.97
CA SER A 64 -7.42 2.37 -8.99
C SER A 64 -7.42 3.59 -8.10
N ASN A 65 -8.33 4.52 -8.37
CA ASN A 65 -8.47 5.78 -7.66
C ASN A 65 -7.33 6.78 -7.90
N GLY A 66 -7.51 7.94 -7.39
CA GLY A 66 -6.59 9.05 -7.42
C GLY A 66 -7.34 10.32 -7.00
N PRO A 67 -6.67 11.41 -6.69
CA PRO A 67 -7.34 12.66 -6.45
C PRO A 67 -8.20 13.00 -7.68
N LEU A 68 -9.50 13.13 -7.49
CA LEU A 68 -10.46 13.49 -8.53
C LEU A 68 -10.69 12.40 -9.63
N SER A 69 -10.22 11.17 -9.43
CA SER A 69 -10.45 10.07 -10.37
C SER A 69 -10.94 8.82 -9.66
N ASN A 70 -11.91 8.13 -10.26
CA ASN A 70 -12.33 6.79 -9.87
C ASN A 70 -11.92 5.74 -10.92
N GLY A 71 -11.07 6.11 -11.89
CA GLY A 71 -10.59 5.20 -12.92
C GLY A 71 -9.71 4.08 -12.36
N THR A 72 -9.81 2.92 -12.96
CA THR A 72 -8.89 1.79 -12.77
C THR A 72 -8.05 1.64 -14.02
N GLU A 73 -6.78 1.30 -13.86
CA GLU A 73 -5.92 0.83 -14.94
C GLU A 73 -5.38 -0.54 -14.58
N GLU A 74 -5.27 -1.40 -15.58
CA GLU A 74 -4.81 -2.78 -15.50
C GLU A 74 -3.51 -2.94 -16.27
N TYR A 75 -2.55 -3.62 -15.67
CA TYR A 75 -1.25 -3.95 -16.25
C TYR A 75 -1.22 -5.41 -16.69
N ASP A 76 -0.87 -5.67 -17.95
CA ASP A 76 -0.81 -6.99 -18.56
C ASP A 76 0.61 -7.59 -18.62
N GLY A 77 1.58 -6.96 -17.96
CA GLY A 77 3.01 -7.28 -18.06
C GLY A 77 3.72 -6.47 -19.15
N THR A 78 3.02 -5.60 -19.88
CA THR A 78 3.61 -4.76 -20.92
C THR A 78 2.95 -3.38 -20.92
N ASN A 79 1.63 -3.33 -20.92
CA ASN A 79 0.87 -2.08 -21.08
C ASN A 79 -0.16 -1.90 -19.97
N TRP A 80 -0.48 -0.64 -19.72
CA TRP A 80 -1.60 -0.25 -18.89
C TRP A 80 -2.82 0.06 -19.77
N THR A 81 -3.96 -0.55 -19.44
CA THR A 81 -5.24 -0.33 -20.12
C THR A 81 -6.32 0.06 -19.11
N ALA A 82 -7.36 0.75 -19.59
CA ALA A 82 -8.46 1.14 -18.72
C ALA A 82 -9.29 -0.09 -18.29
N GLY A 83 -9.53 -0.22 -16.99
CA GLY A 83 -10.45 -1.19 -16.40
C GLY A 83 -11.75 -0.56 -15.90
N GLY A 84 -12.55 -1.33 -15.16
CA GLY A 84 -13.82 -0.87 -14.58
C GLY A 84 -13.63 0.27 -13.58
N SER A 85 -14.56 1.24 -13.58
CA SER A 85 -14.50 2.38 -12.66
C SER A 85 -14.75 1.96 -11.21
N TYR A 86 -13.90 2.42 -10.30
CA TYR A 86 -14.08 2.25 -8.87
C TYR A 86 -15.37 2.97 -8.40
N PRO A 87 -16.20 2.35 -7.55
CA PRO A 87 -17.52 2.90 -7.24
C PRO A 87 -17.51 4.18 -6.39
N PHE A 88 -16.35 4.54 -5.83
CA PHE A 88 -16.23 5.70 -4.95
C PHE A 88 -15.11 6.63 -5.41
N THR A 89 -15.37 7.94 -5.43
CA THR A 89 -14.30 8.93 -5.63
C THR A 89 -13.62 9.17 -4.27
N VAL A 90 -12.47 8.55 -4.09
CA VAL A 90 -11.68 8.65 -2.85
C VAL A 90 -10.20 8.80 -3.18
N SER A 91 -9.46 9.41 -2.26
CA SER A 91 -8.00 9.50 -2.31
C SER A 91 -7.39 8.57 -1.26
N THR A 92 -6.19 8.09 -1.52
CA THR A 92 -5.36 7.32 -0.58
C THR A 92 -6.02 6.06 0.00
N ALA A 93 -6.79 5.34 -0.82
CA ALA A 93 -7.31 4.03 -0.46
C ALA A 93 -6.19 2.99 -0.32
N GLY A 94 -6.41 1.97 0.51
CA GLY A 94 -5.60 0.76 0.54
C GLY A 94 -6.07 -0.28 -0.47
N GLY A 95 -5.23 -1.27 -0.76
CA GLY A 95 -5.59 -2.39 -1.65
C GLY A 95 -4.93 -3.70 -1.28
N ALA A 96 -5.53 -4.80 -1.73
CA ALA A 96 -5.04 -6.17 -1.57
C ALA A 96 -5.58 -7.05 -2.72
N GLY A 97 -5.10 -8.29 -2.82
CA GLY A 97 -5.61 -9.27 -3.76
C GLY A 97 -4.83 -9.39 -5.06
N THR A 98 -5.52 -9.72 -6.13
CA THR A 98 -4.97 -9.92 -7.49
C THR A 98 -5.73 -9.07 -8.50
N LEU A 99 -5.29 -9.05 -9.78
CA LEU A 99 -6.00 -8.35 -10.85
C LEU A 99 -7.46 -8.83 -11.00
N THR A 100 -7.69 -10.12 -10.89
CA THR A 100 -9.03 -10.74 -11.09
C THR A 100 -9.81 -10.99 -9.79
N ALA A 101 -9.21 -10.66 -8.64
CA ALA A 101 -9.85 -10.72 -7.33
C ALA A 101 -9.18 -9.66 -6.44
N GLY A 102 -9.46 -8.40 -6.76
CA GLY A 102 -8.88 -7.23 -6.11
C GLY A 102 -9.77 -6.65 -5.02
N LEU A 103 -9.18 -5.97 -4.08
CA LEU A 103 -9.86 -5.29 -2.98
C LEU A 103 -9.34 -3.86 -2.86
N GLY A 104 -10.27 -2.91 -2.78
CA GLY A 104 -9.99 -1.52 -2.42
C GLY A 104 -10.68 -1.17 -1.12
N MET A 105 -10.00 -0.45 -0.22
CA MET A 105 -10.52 -0.17 1.12
C MET A 105 -10.20 1.23 1.62
N GLY A 106 -11.17 1.85 2.30
CA GLY A 106 -11.01 3.14 2.96
C GLY A 106 -10.77 4.30 1.99
N GLY A 107 -9.86 5.17 2.37
CA GLY A 107 -9.58 6.42 1.68
C GLY A 107 -10.33 7.60 2.28
N TYR A 108 -10.14 8.79 1.71
CA TYR A 108 -10.86 9.98 2.14
C TYR A 108 -11.44 10.75 0.95
N VAL A 109 -12.46 11.53 1.22
CA VAL A 109 -12.99 12.52 0.28
C VAL A 109 -12.56 13.91 0.79
N PRO A 110 -11.89 14.71 -0.06
CA PRO A 110 -11.56 16.09 0.30
C PRO A 110 -12.86 16.92 0.33
N ALA A 111 -13.41 17.06 1.51
CA ALA A 111 -14.61 17.84 1.79
C ALA A 111 -14.36 18.70 3.04
N THR A 112 -15.29 19.55 3.42
CA THR A 112 -15.20 20.32 4.66
C THR A 112 -16.42 19.99 5.52
N PRO A 113 -16.27 19.19 6.61
CA PRO A 113 -15.03 18.53 7.06
C PRO A 113 -14.58 17.34 6.18
N VAL A 114 -13.31 16.98 6.26
CA VAL A 114 -12.74 15.80 5.55
C VAL A 114 -13.46 14.53 5.98
N LEU A 115 -13.84 13.70 5.01
CA LEU A 115 -14.55 12.46 5.26
C LEU A 115 -13.65 11.25 5.02
N TYR A 116 -13.24 10.56 6.10
CA TYR A 116 -12.56 9.28 6.04
C TYR A 116 -13.55 8.15 5.84
N ARG A 117 -13.32 7.30 4.86
CA ARG A 117 -14.29 6.30 4.42
C ARG A 117 -14.05 4.95 5.08
N THR A 118 -15.16 4.27 5.35
CA THR A 118 -15.20 2.84 5.72
C THR A 118 -15.45 1.94 4.51
N THR A 119 -15.67 2.53 3.33
CA THR A 119 -16.08 1.80 2.13
C THR A 119 -15.03 0.77 1.70
N THR A 120 -15.50 -0.38 1.26
CA THR A 120 -14.72 -1.44 0.61
C THR A 120 -15.35 -1.74 -0.74
N ALA A 121 -14.53 -2.04 -1.73
CA ALA A 121 -14.99 -2.52 -3.03
C ALA A 121 -14.15 -3.70 -3.49
N GLU A 122 -14.78 -4.63 -4.16
CA GLU A 122 -14.24 -5.87 -4.70
C GLU A 122 -14.18 -5.82 -6.22
N TYR A 123 -13.05 -6.18 -6.79
CA TYR A 123 -12.80 -6.21 -8.23
C TYR A 123 -12.76 -7.63 -8.75
N ASP A 124 -13.46 -7.92 -9.83
CA ASP A 124 -13.52 -9.24 -10.46
C ASP A 124 -12.64 -9.35 -11.72
N GLY A 125 -11.84 -8.34 -12.03
CA GLY A 125 -11.05 -8.22 -13.25
C GLY A 125 -11.78 -7.48 -14.37
N THR A 126 -13.00 -6.98 -14.12
CA THR A 126 -13.81 -6.26 -15.13
C THR A 126 -14.57 -5.12 -14.48
N SER A 127 -15.17 -5.38 -13.33
CA SER A 127 -16.03 -4.44 -12.61
C SER A 127 -15.80 -4.46 -11.11
N TRP A 128 -16.21 -3.38 -10.46
CA TRP A 128 -16.17 -3.25 -9.01
C TRP A 128 -17.56 -3.42 -8.41
N ALA A 129 -17.66 -4.17 -7.33
CA ALA A 129 -18.85 -4.29 -6.49
C ALA A 129 -18.56 -3.78 -5.07
N GLY A 130 -19.59 -3.37 -4.34
CA GLY A 130 -19.46 -2.98 -2.93
C GLY A 130 -19.23 -4.20 -2.03
N GLY A 131 -18.25 -4.10 -1.12
CA GLY A 131 -17.99 -5.08 -0.06
C GLY A 131 -18.38 -4.57 1.33
N GLY A 132 -18.12 -5.38 2.36
CA GLY A 132 -18.38 -5.03 3.76
C GLY A 132 -17.54 -3.84 4.22
N ALA A 133 -18.11 -2.95 5.03
CA ALA A 133 -17.42 -1.75 5.49
C ALA A 133 -16.37 -2.03 6.57
N LEU A 134 -15.24 -1.30 6.53
CA LEU A 134 -14.29 -1.22 7.65
C LEU A 134 -14.99 -0.76 8.94
N ASN A 135 -14.53 -1.25 10.08
CA ASN A 135 -15.04 -0.79 11.38
C ASN A 135 -14.64 0.67 11.69
N THR A 136 -13.49 1.11 11.16
CA THR A 136 -12.99 2.48 11.34
C THR A 136 -12.62 3.10 10.00
N GLY A 137 -13.24 4.25 9.69
CA GLY A 137 -12.90 5.02 8.48
C GLY A 137 -11.47 5.57 8.55
N ARG A 138 -10.65 5.21 7.57
CA ARG A 138 -9.22 5.55 7.51
C ARG A 138 -8.76 5.77 6.08
N SER A 139 -7.77 6.63 5.91
CA SER A 139 -7.03 6.80 4.67
C SER A 139 -5.59 6.31 4.82
N ARG A 140 -4.84 6.23 3.72
CA ARG A 140 -3.43 5.80 3.70
C ARG A 140 -3.19 4.43 4.35
N ILE A 141 -4.22 3.58 4.36
CA ILE A 141 -4.17 2.20 4.83
C ILE A 141 -3.16 1.41 3.99
N ARG A 142 -2.47 0.47 4.61
CA ARG A 142 -1.70 -0.54 3.89
C ARG A 142 -2.43 -1.88 3.96
N GLY A 143 -2.58 -2.50 2.79
CA GLY A 143 -3.26 -3.79 2.67
C GLY A 143 -2.33 -4.89 2.18
N ALA A 144 -2.57 -6.11 2.65
CA ALA A 144 -1.90 -7.33 2.22
C ALA A 144 -2.92 -8.48 2.17
N GLY A 145 -2.58 -9.57 1.49
CA GLY A 145 -3.42 -10.76 1.38
C GLY A 145 -4.29 -10.80 0.13
N THR A 146 -5.38 -11.55 0.18
CA THR A 146 -6.29 -11.80 -0.94
C THR A 146 -7.61 -11.04 -0.75
N GLN A 147 -8.48 -11.03 -1.77
CA GLN A 147 -9.81 -10.41 -1.67
C GLN A 147 -10.66 -11.00 -0.53
N THR A 148 -10.52 -12.30 -0.23
CA THR A 148 -11.32 -12.99 0.79
C THR A 148 -10.55 -13.25 2.09
N ALA A 149 -9.29 -12.84 2.19
CA ALA A 149 -8.45 -12.93 3.37
C ALA A 149 -7.44 -11.77 3.36
N ALA A 150 -7.94 -10.55 3.57
CA ALA A 150 -7.13 -9.34 3.51
C ALA A 150 -6.86 -8.78 4.90
N LEU A 151 -5.71 -8.16 5.03
CA LEU A 151 -5.27 -7.39 6.18
C LEU A 151 -5.28 -5.89 5.82
N ALA A 152 -5.89 -5.06 6.67
CA ALA A 152 -5.85 -3.60 6.59
C ALA A 152 -5.14 -3.04 7.82
N THR A 153 -4.05 -2.29 7.63
CA THR A 153 -3.19 -1.84 8.73
C THR A 153 -2.97 -0.34 8.71
N GLY A 154 -2.92 0.24 9.89
CA GLY A 154 -2.55 1.62 10.11
C GLY A 154 -3.47 2.63 9.42
N GLY A 155 -2.87 3.71 8.97
CA GLY A 155 -3.55 4.79 8.26
C GLY A 155 -3.83 6.01 9.13
N PHE A 156 -4.70 6.87 8.61
CA PHE A 156 -4.99 8.17 9.18
C PHE A 156 -6.50 8.31 9.42
N THR A 157 -6.90 8.75 10.61
CA THR A 157 -8.31 8.78 11.06
C THR A 157 -8.90 10.19 11.08
N THR A 158 -10.18 10.29 11.40
CA THR A 158 -10.97 11.52 11.45
C THR A 158 -10.43 12.57 12.45
N SER A 159 -9.58 12.19 13.37
CA SER A 159 -8.98 13.08 14.35
C SER A 159 -7.61 13.61 13.92
N ASP A 160 -7.26 13.45 12.64
CA ASP A 160 -5.94 13.78 12.10
C ASP A 160 -4.80 13.10 12.86
N VAL A 161 -5.04 11.85 13.28
CA VAL A 161 -4.12 11.02 14.04
C VAL A 161 -3.76 9.76 13.27
N THR A 162 -2.49 9.40 13.27
CA THR A 162 -2.05 8.10 12.78
C THR A 162 -2.62 6.97 13.63
N SER A 163 -3.03 5.90 12.98
CA SER A 163 -3.69 4.76 13.60
C SER A 163 -2.75 3.55 13.71
N ASN A 164 -2.89 2.79 14.78
CA ASN A 164 -2.32 1.45 14.92
C ASN A 164 -3.36 0.34 14.73
N ASN A 165 -4.57 0.67 14.29
CA ASN A 165 -5.61 -0.32 14.06
C ASN A 165 -5.22 -1.30 12.96
N ALA A 166 -5.56 -2.57 13.18
CA ALA A 166 -5.52 -3.62 12.19
C ALA A 166 -6.89 -4.29 12.10
N GLU A 167 -7.31 -4.61 10.89
CA GLU A 167 -8.57 -5.30 10.62
C GLU A 167 -8.33 -6.39 9.57
N ASN A 168 -9.06 -7.52 9.66
CA ASN A 168 -9.08 -8.52 8.61
C ASN A 168 -10.42 -8.58 7.90
N TYR A 169 -10.38 -8.86 6.61
CA TYR A 169 -11.55 -9.10 5.75
C TYR A 169 -11.67 -10.59 5.42
N ASN A 170 -12.87 -11.14 5.55
CA ASN A 170 -13.15 -12.55 5.27
C ASN A 170 -13.91 -12.76 3.93
N GLY A 171 -13.94 -11.76 3.07
CA GLY A 171 -14.74 -11.77 1.84
C GLY A 171 -16.17 -11.23 2.02
N THR A 172 -16.56 -10.85 3.24
CA THR A 172 -17.90 -10.33 3.53
C THR A 172 -17.87 -9.20 4.54
N ALA A 173 -17.06 -9.32 5.59
CA ALA A 173 -17.02 -8.38 6.70
C ALA A 173 -15.61 -8.20 7.24
N TRP A 174 -15.36 -7.03 7.83
CA TRP A 174 -14.14 -6.70 8.54
C TRP A 174 -14.27 -7.01 10.02
N THR A 175 -13.22 -7.58 10.60
CA THR A 175 -13.10 -7.87 12.04
C THR A 175 -11.86 -7.19 12.58
N ASN A 176 -11.98 -6.55 13.75
CA ASN A 176 -10.83 -5.95 14.43
C ASN A 176 -9.84 -7.01 14.87
N LEU A 177 -8.58 -6.75 14.63
CA LEU A 177 -7.44 -7.53 15.11
C LEU A 177 -6.75 -6.80 16.28
N PRO A 178 -5.84 -7.48 17.01
CA PRO A 178 -4.91 -6.79 17.89
C PRO A 178 -4.22 -5.62 17.18
N ALA A 179 -4.12 -4.50 17.87
CA ALA A 179 -3.48 -3.30 17.31
C ALA A 179 -1.98 -3.51 17.13
N MET A 180 -1.39 -2.87 16.12
CA MET A 180 0.06 -2.75 15.98
C MET A 180 0.66 -2.04 17.19
N ASN A 181 1.93 -2.32 17.51
CA ASN A 181 2.64 -1.64 18.60
C ASN A 181 2.89 -0.16 18.28
N THR A 182 3.06 0.19 17.01
CA THR A 182 3.34 1.56 16.56
C THR A 182 2.27 2.04 15.59
N ALA A 183 1.62 3.15 15.92
CA ALA A 183 0.73 3.84 14.99
C ALA A 183 1.54 4.38 13.80
N ARG A 184 1.06 4.12 12.59
CA ARG A 184 1.75 4.54 11.36
C ARG A 184 0.81 4.73 10.17
N ASP A 185 1.16 5.68 9.32
CA ASP A 185 0.62 5.82 7.97
C ASP A 185 1.74 5.83 6.93
N GLN A 186 1.44 5.64 5.66
CA GLN A 186 2.41 5.71 4.56
C GLN A 186 3.64 4.79 4.70
N GLY A 187 3.55 3.71 5.47
CA GLY A 187 4.58 2.66 5.52
C GLY A 187 4.51 1.73 4.31
N GLY A 188 5.45 0.78 4.21
CA GLY A 188 5.39 -0.34 3.30
C GLY A 188 4.82 -1.58 3.98
N ILE A 189 4.22 -2.47 3.21
CA ILE A 189 3.74 -3.77 3.68
C ILE A 189 3.99 -4.84 2.61
N PHE A 190 4.26 -6.05 3.04
CA PHE A 190 4.22 -7.27 2.22
C PHE A 190 3.76 -8.46 3.07
N GLY A 191 3.41 -9.56 2.40
CA GLY A 191 2.91 -10.78 3.04
C GLY A 191 1.42 -10.99 2.79
N ASP A 192 0.79 -11.72 3.70
CA ASP A 192 -0.62 -12.07 3.63
C ASP A 192 -1.31 -11.99 5.02
N TYR A 193 -2.56 -12.44 5.09
CA TYR A 193 -3.34 -12.45 6.32
C TYR A 193 -2.72 -13.30 7.44
N THR A 194 -1.95 -14.33 7.12
CA THR A 194 -1.35 -15.25 8.10
C THR A 194 0.04 -14.82 8.56
N GLU A 195 0.77 -14.12 7.71
CA GLU A 195 2.08 -13.57 8.02
C GLU A 195 2.36 -12.33 7.17
N ALA A 196 2.53 -11.19 7.80
CA ALA A 196 2.81 -9.93 7.13
C ALA A 196 3.86 -9.10 7.87
N TYR A 197 4.56 -8.26 7.13
CA TYR A 197 5.52 -7.30 7.65
C TYR A 197 5.11 -5.89 7.25
N ILE A 198 4.97 -5.00 8.24
CA ILE A 198 4.78 -3.57 8.02
C ILE A 198 5.99 -2.79 8.53
N PHE A 199 6.47 -1.85 7.75
CA PHE A 199 7.73 -1.17 8.03
C PHE A 199 7.71 0.29 7.59
N GLY A 200 8.54 1.11 8.22
CA GLY A 200 8.61 2.52 7.92
C GLY A 200 7.30 3.26 8.20
N GLY A 201 7.01 4.25 7.39
CA GLY A 201 5.86 5.13 7.58
C GLY A 201 6.18 6.30 8.49
N LYS A 202 5.17 7.05 8.86
CA LYS A 202 5.30 8.14 9.82
C LYS A 202 4.28 7.98 10.95
N SER A 203 4.60 8.56 12.11
CA SER A 203 3.71 8.66 13.25
C SER A 203 3.61 10.13 13.65
N ASP A 204 2.39 10.68 13.63
CA ASP A 204 2.12 12.07 14.00
C ASP A 204 1.92 12.26 15.52
N THR A 205 2.05 11.18 16.30
CA THR A 205 1.97 11.26 17.78
C THR A 205 3.15 12.00 18.41
N GLN A 206 4.15 12.34 17.61
CA GLN A 206 5.25 13.19 18.01
C GLN A 206 5.04 14.58 17.40
N GLY A 207 4.45 15.51 18.10
CA GLY A 207 4.19 16.89 17.68
C GLY A 207 5.43 17.69 17.26
N GLY A 208 6.23 17.15 16.38
CA GLY A 208 7.46 17.70 15.83
C GLY A 208 7.35 17.92 14.32
N VAL A 209 7.72 19.10 13.87
CA VAL A 209 7.90 19.45 12.47
C VAL A 209 9.39 19.33 12.15
N PRO A 210 9.78 18.65 11.05
CA PRO A 210 9.01 17.94 10.03
C PRO A 210 8.68 16.49 10.44
N PRO A 211 7.74 15.81 9.77
CA PRO A 211 7.42 14.43 10.08
C PRO A 211 8.68 13.57 9.91
N THR A 212 9.14 12.96 11.00
CA THR A 212 10.24 12.01 10.94
C THR A 212 9.67 10.67 10.56
N GLY A 213 10.17 10.04 9.48
CA GLY A 213 9.86 8.67 9.13
C GLY A 213 10.21 7.71 10.27
N LEU A 214 9.71 6.50 10.18
CA LEU A 214 10.03 5.40 11.10
C LEU A 214 11.03 4.44 10.45
N ALA A 215 11.91 3.86 11.24
CA ALA A 215 12.72 2.71 10.86
C ALA A 215 12.11 1.39 11.38
N THR A 216 11.13 1.47 12.27
CA THR A 216 10.56 0.29 12.93
C THR A 216 9.84 -0.62 11.95
N THR A 217 10.01 -1.93 12.14
CA THR A 217 9.30 -2.99 11.44
C THR A 217 8.51 -3.81 12.46
N GLU A 218 7.30 -4.20 12.11
CA GLU A 218 6.50 -5.13 12.89
C GLU A 218 6.05 -6.30 12.01
N LYS A 219 6.06 -7.49 12.62
CA LYS A 219 5.61 -8.73 12.02
C LYS A 219 4.26 -9.12 12.62
N TRP A 220 3.32 -9.46 11.74
CA TRP A 220 2.08 -10.16 12.05
C TRP A 220 2.27 -11.67 11.90
N ASP A 221 1.88 -12.47 12.87
CA ASP A 221 2.00 -13.94 12.86
C ASP A 221 0.66 -14.67 12.71
N GLY A 222 -0.39 -13.96 12.33
CA GLY A 222 -1.76 -14.46 12.27
C GLY A 222 -2.55 -14.24 13.57
N SER A 223 -1.89 -13.84 14.67
CA SER A 223 -2.51 -13.66 15.99
C SER A 223 -2.07 -12.40 16.73
N SER A 224 -0.82 -11.98 16.55
CA SER A 224 -0.21 -10.86 17.26
C SER A 224 0.83 -10.12 16.44
N TRP A 225 1.11 -8.87 16.85
CA TRP A 225 2.19 -8.05 16.28
C TRP A 225 3.42 -8.13 17.17
N THR A 226 4.55 -8.41 16.57
CA THR A 226 5.86 -8.44 17.23
C THR A 226 6.84 -7.51 16.53
N THR A 227 7.81 -6.99 17.28
CA THR A 227 8.89 -6.18 16.69
C THR A 227 9.79 -7.06 15.83
N ALA A 228 10.13 -6.59 14.65
CA ALA A 228 11.07 -7.21 13.72
C ALA A 228 12.28 -6.29 13.49
N PRO A 229 13.37 -6.74 12.84
CA PRO A 229 14.52 -5.93 12.53
C PRO A 229 14.17 -4.63 11.83
N THR A 230 14.78 -3.54 12.27
CA THR A 230 14.51 -2.20 11.75
C THR A 230 15.16 -1.97 10.39
N LEU A 231 14.59 -1.05 9.62
CA LEU A 231 15.24 -0.48 8.45
C LEU A 231 16.53 0.24 8.84
N SER A 232 17.46 0.37 7.90
CA SER A 232 18.72 1.10 8.08
C SER A 232 18.52 2.61 8.29
N ALA A 233 17.39 3.16 7.89
CA ALA A 233 17.04 4.56 8.04
C ALA A 233 15.55 4.76 8.28
N ASN A 234 15.20 5.90 8.89
CA ASN A 234 13.83 6.34 8.99
C ASN A 234 13.28 6.67 7.59
N VAL A 235 12.19 6.04 7.18
CA VAL A 235 11.60 6.23 5.86
C VAL A 235 10.06 6.27 5.95
N TYR A 236 9.43 7.07 5.12
CA TYR A 236 7.99 7.09 4.93
C TYR A 236 7.64 7.22 3.44
N GLN A 237 6.39 7.00 3.07
CA GLN A 237 5.95 6.94 1.68
C GLN A 237 6.68 5.86 0.87
N ASN A 238 7.12 4.80 1.55
CA ASN A 238 7.79 3.69 0.93
C ASN A 238 6.82 2.62 0.43
N ALA A 239 7.24 1.90 -0.59
CA ALA A 239 6.53 0.74 -1.10
C ALA A 239 7.04 -0.54 -0.43
N GLY A 240 6.17 -1.54 -0.35
CA GLY A 240 6.54 -2.91 -0.03
C GLY A 240 6.19 -3.83 -1.19
N LEU A 241 7.01 -4.84 -1.42
CA LEU A 241 6.68 -6.00 -2.26
C LEU A 241 7.33 -7.25 -1.66
N GLY A 242 6.74 -8.38 -1.91
CA GLY A 242 7.24 -9.65 -1.39
C GLY A 242 6.12 -10.62 -1.02
N THR A 243 6.54 -11.71 -0.41
CA THR A 243 5.69 -12.76 0.15
C THR A 243 5.83 -12.77 1.67
N SER A 244 5.14 -13.66 2.37
CA SER A 244 5.25 -13.82 3.82
C SER A 244 6.66 -14.18 4.33
N SER A 245 7.54 -14.70 3.46
CA SER A 245 8.89 -15.14 3.85
C SER A 245 10.02 -14.19 3.43
N THR A 246 9.79 -13.38 2.39
CA THR A 246 10.80 -12.46 1.85
C THR A 246 10.15 -11.22 1.25
N GLY A 247 10.80 -10.07 1.42
CA GLY A 247 10.28 -8.83 0.85
C GLY A 247 11.31 -7.73 0.75
N TYR A 248 10.89 -6.65 0.13
CA TYR A 248 11.67 -5.42 -0.01
C TYR A 248 10.90 -4.21 0.53
N SER A 249 11.62 -3.35 1.23
CA SER A 249 11.27 -1.92 1.37
C SER A 249 11.91 -1.16 0.21
N ILE A 250 11.13 -0.40 -0.50
CA ILE A 250 11.58 0.24 -1.75
C ILE A 250 11.22 1.71 -1.73
N SER A 251 12.20 2.56 -2.11
CA SER A 251 11.99 3.99 -2.30
C SER A 251 11.51 4.70 -1.01
N GLY A 252 10.85 5.81 -1.15
CA GLY A 252 10.29 6.60 -0.07
C GLY A 252 11.06 7.89 0.17
N THR A 253 10.67 8.59 1.23
CA THR A 253 11.33 9.81 1.70
C THR A 253 12.12 9.49 2.95
N VAL A 254 13.41 9.70 2.89
CA VAL A 254 14.35 9.64 4.03
C VAL A 254 14.65 11.06 4.48
N ALA A 255 14.81 11.29 5.78
CA ALA A 255 15.15 12.61 6.31
C ALA A 255 16.37 13.20 5.59
N GLY A 256 16.19 14.38 4.99
CA GLY A 256 17.24 15.07 4.21
C GLY A 256 17.45 14.57 2.77
N THR A 257 16.79 13.49 2.35
CA THR A 257 16.90 12.92 1.00
C THR A 257 15.51 12.55 0.48
N PRO A 258 14.75 13.49 -0.05
CA PRO A 258 13.51 13.17 -0.74
C PRO A 258 13.81 12.31 -1.98
N ASN A 259 12.88 11.42 -2.34
CA ASN A 259 13.00 10.53 -3.50
C ASN A 259 14.19 9.54 -3.40
N SER A 260 14.31 8.83 -2.27
CA SER A 260 15.31 7.78 -2.11
C SER A 260 15.14 6.67 -3.16
N THR A 261 16.25 6.19 -3.71
CA THR A 261 16.32 5.01 -4.56
C THR A 261 16.64 3.74 -3.77
N SER A 262 16.74 3.82 -2.44
CA SER A 262 17.11 2.69 -1.58
C SER A 262 16.14 1.53 -1.71
N THR A 263 16.69 0.33 -1.59
CA THR A 263 15.94 -0.92 -1.53
C THR A 263 16.59 -1.77 -0.44
N GLU A 264 15.80 -2.17 0.55
CA GLU A 264 16.26 -3.04 1.64
C GLU A 264 15.53 -4.37 1.57
N PHE A 265 16.30 -5.46 1.73
CA PHE A 265 15.81 -6.83 1.65
C PHE A 265 15.53 -7.40 3.05
N PHE A 266 14.42 -8.07 3.17
CA PHE A 266 14.01 -8.85 4.34
C PHE A 266 13.94 -10.34 3.97
N SER A 267 14.48 -11.20 4.84
CA SER A 267 14.28 -12.65 4.75
C SER A 267 13.94 -13.23 6.10
N ALA A 268 13.13 -14.26 6.15
CA ALA A 268 12.74 -14.94 7.37
C ALA A 268 13.93 -15.54 8.15
N GLY A 269 15.09 -15.73 7.51
CA GLY A 269 16.32 -16.18 8.14
C GLY A 269 17.16 -15.08 8.79
N ASN A 270 16.82 -13.81 8.54
CA ASN A 270 17.50 -12.62 9.11
C ASN A 270 16.59 -11.88 10.10
N ILE A 271 15.46 -12.47 10.49
CA ILE A 271 14.44 -11.89 11.36
C ILE A 271 14.32 -12.70 12.64
#